data_47291924d930eb719a520ca48eeff406
#
_entry.id   47291924d930eb719a520ca48eeff406
#
_cell.length_a   1.000
_cell.length_b   1.000
_cell.length_c   1.000
_cell.angle_alpha   90.00
_cell.angle_beta   90.00
_cell.angle_gamma   90.00
#
_symmetry.space_group_name_H-M   'P 1'
#
loop_
_entity.id
_entity.type
_entity.pdbx_description
1 polymer ?
#
loop_
_entity_poly.entity_id
_entity_poly.type
_entity_poly.pdbx_seq_one_letter_code
_entity_poly.pdbx_strand_id
1 'polypeptide(L)'
;MKRIINFLCLFILSFGLLSCKSEAPVKVLFITGGHDYDRENFHAMLEKLPISYDHVEHPNAHQKLKADKIAEYDVVLLYDMPKNIAPEAQQDFIAMLNKGKGLVVLHHAFCSYDSWPEYVKIVGGRYHHYPWIKDGAEQKPSTFHHDTKLSVRVEDEKHPITKGITDFDIIDEAYGGTEILSTVQPLLSTNSPFNGPLVCWTNTYGKSRVVALTLGHDIQAWENPAFIKVLSQAIVWAK
;
A
#
# COMPACT_ATOMS: atom_id res chain seq x y z
N MET A 1 19.96 -49.97 63.72
CA MET A 1 19.28 -48.68 63.53
C MET A 1 19.83 -48.02 62.24
N LYS A 2 19.06 -48.10 61.11
CA LYS A 2 19.44 -47.51 59.81
C LYS A 2 18.71 -46.20 59.71
N ARG A 3 19.42 -45.08 59.58
CA ARG A 3 18.86 -43.75 59.30
C ARG A 3 18.66 -43.60 57.81
N ILE A 4 17.39 -43.40 57.40
CA ILE A 4 16.98 -43.03 56.03
C ILE A 4 17.07 -41.52 55.91
N ILE A 5 17.95 -41.04 55.04
CA ILE A 5 18.06 -39.62 54.68
C ILE A 5 17.18 -39.39 53.44
N ASN A 6 16.04 -38.67 53.62
CA ASN A 6 15.21 -38.22 52.50
C ASN A 6 15.83 -37.02 51.84
N PHE A 7 16.24 -37.16 50.57
CA PHE A 7 16.62 -36.04 49.71
C PHE A 7 15.38 -35.44 49.08
N LEU A 8 15.01 -34.24 49.49
CA LEU A 8 13.94 -33.46 48.91
C LEU A 8 14.49 -32.69 47.69
N CYS A 9 14.27 -33.18 46.46
CA CYS A 9 14.61 -32.43 45.24
C CYS A 9 13.61 -31.30 45.04
N LEU A 10 14.07 -30.06 45.26
CA LEU A 10 13.30 -28.85 44.94
C LEU A 10 13.43 -28.59 43.45
N PHE A 11 12.37 -28.85 42.69
CA PHE A 11 12.27 -28.43 41.24
C PHE A 11 11.90 -26.98 41.20
N ILE A 12 12.88 -26.11 40.90
CA ILE A 12 12.62 -24.70 40.62
C ILE A 12 12.16 -24.58 39.16
N LEU A 13 10.83 -24.44 38.97
CA LEU A 13 10.27 -24.07 37.68
C LEU A 13 10.63 -22.59 37.41
N SER A 14 11.64 -22.35 36.58
CA SER A 14 11.92 -21.03 36.05
C SER A 14 10.87 -20.68 34.97
N PHE A 15 9.86 -19.92 35.32
CA PHE A 15 8.95 -19.27 34.36
C PHE A 15 9.75 -18.20 33.62
N GLY A 16 10.23 -18.53 32.44
CA GLY A 16 10.77 -17.56 31.49
C GLY A 16 9.66 -16.61 31.05
N LEU A 17 9.67 -15.37 31.55
CA LEU A 17 8.86 -14.30 30.99
C LEU A 17 9.31 -14.05 29.56
N LEU A 18 8.59 -14.61 28.58
CA LEU A 18 8.70 -14.16 27.19
C LEU A 18 8.26 -12.69 27.16
N SER A 19 9.24 -11.79 27.22
CA SER A 19 9.03 -10.38 26.91
C SER A 19 8.66 -10.28 25.44
N CYS A 20 7.40 -10.14 25.14
CA CYS A 20 6.92 -9.77 23.82
C CYS A 20 7.41 -8.33 23.57
N LYS A 21 8.57 -8.17 22.92
CA LYS A 21 8.98 -6.85 22.42
C LYS A 21 7.94 -6.45 21.39
N SER A 22 7.10 -5.47 21.70
CA SER A 22 6.30 -4.81 20.66
C SER A 22 7.28 -4.18 19.69
N GLU A 23 7.24 -4.58 18.42
CA GLU A 23 7.99 -3.88 17.38
C GLU A 23 7.54 -2.43 17.35
N ALA A 24 8.49 -1.50 17.14
CA ALA A 24 8.17 -0.10 16.97
C ALA A 24 7.22 0.07 15.76
N PRO A 25 6.23 0.96 15.84
CA PRO A 25 5.32 1.20 14.74
C PRO A 25 6.09 1.56 13.45
N VAL A 26 5.56 1.15 12.29
CA VAL A 26 6.14 1.52 11.00
C VAL A 26 6.07 3.03 10.84
N LYS A 27 7.22 3.68 10.56
CA LYS A 27 7.25 5.14 10.35
C LYS A 27 6.96 5.46 8.89
N VAL A 28 5.84 6.12 8.64
CA VAL A 28 5.29 6.39 7.31
C VAL A 28 5.43 7.86 6.94
N LEU A 29 5.91 8.16 5.73
CA LEU A 29 5.71 9.45 5.10
C LEU A 29 4.42 9.40 4.28
N PHE A 30 3.37 10.07 4.76
CA PHE A 30 2.09 10.16 4.09
C PHE A 30 2.05 11.38 3.17
N ILE A 31 1.85 11.16 1.88
CA ILE A 31 1.87 12.21 0.85
C ILE A 31 0.48 12.34 0.22
N THR A 32 -0.03 13.59 0.17
CA THR A 32 -1.32 13.94 -0.44
C THR A 32 -1.21 15.15 -1.37
N GLY A 33 -2.32 15.52 -1.99
CA GLY A 33 -2.49 16.71 -2.83
C GLY A 33 -2.71 16.37 -4.31
N GLY A 34 -3.24 17.33 -5.04
CA GLY A 34 -3.65 17.14 -6.44
C GLY A 34 -5.05 16.55 -6.62
N HIS A 35 -5.67 16.07 -5.55
CA HIS A 35 -7.05 15.62 -5.46
C HIS A 35 -7.59 15.91 -4.05
N ASP A 36 -8.85 16.36 -3.96
CA ASP A 36 -9.53 16.58 -2.69
C ASP A 36 -10.07 15.26 -2.13
N TYR A 37 -10.14 15.18 -0.79
CA TYR A 37 -10.69 14.04 -0.06
C TYR A 37 -11.19 14.48 1.32
N ASP A 38 -12.01 13.68 1.97
CA ASP A 38 -12.45 13.88 3.34
C ASP A 38 -11.28 13.62 4.32
N ARG A 39 -10.57 14.70 4.67
CA ARG A 39 -9.34 14.65 5.47
C ARG A 39 -9.61 14.08 6.86
N GLU A 40 -10.69 14.51 7.51
CA GLU A 40 -11.01 14.12 8.87
C GLU A 40 -11.21 12.61 8.98
N ASN A 41 -12.09 12.06 8.15
CA ASN A 41 -12.38 10.62 8.16
C ASN A 41 -11.20 9.77 7.68
N PHE A 42 -10.40 10.27 6.71
CA PHE A 42 -9.19 9.55 6.27
C PHE A 42 -8.14 9.47 7.38
N HIS A 43 -7.86 10.58 8.08
CA HIS A 43 -6.93 10.58 9.21
C HIS A 43 -7.45 9.69 10.36
N ALA A 44 -8.75 9.73 10.67
CA ALA A 44 -9.35 8.84 11.65
C ALA A 44 -9.23 7.35 11.28
N MET A 45 -9.21 7.01 9.99
CA MET A 45 -8.89 5.66 9.51
C MET A 45 -7.41 5.32 9.71
N LEU A 46 -6.48 6.23 9.35
CA LEU A 46 -5.04 6.01 9.55
C LEU A 46 -4.67 5.80 11.02
N GLU A 47 -5.32 6.50 11.95
CA GLU A 47 -5.10 6.36 13.39
C GLU A 47 -5.46 4.97 13.94
N LYS A 48 -6.26 4.19 13.23
CA LYS A 48 -6.57 2.79 13.58
C LYS A 48 -5.46 1.81 13.16
N LEU A 49 -4.49 2.26 12.35
CA LEU A 49 -3.40 1.42 11.85
C LEU A 49 -2.21 1.40 12.82
N PRO A 50 -1.41 0.32 12.88
CA PRO A 50 -0.24 0.21 13.75
C PRO A 50 0.98 0.97 13.19
N ILE A 51 0.79 2.24 12.84
CA ILE A 51 1.79 3.09 12.20
C ILE A 51 1.99 4.39 13.00
N SER A 52 3.11 5.05 12.77
CA SER A 52 3.28 6.49 13.02
C SER A 52 3.52 7.18 11.68
N TYR A 53 3.00 8.38 11.47
CA TYR A 53 3.16 9.05 10.19
C TYR A 53 3.37 10.55 10.33
N ASP A 54 4.15 11.09 9.39
CA ASP A 54 4.21 12.51 9.12
C ASP A 54 3.47 12.76 7.80
N HIS A 55 2.59 13.75 7.78
CA HIS A 55 1.82 14.15 6.62
C HIS A 55 2.46 15.33 5.90
N VAL A 56 2.58 15.24 4.58
CA VAL A 56 3.03 16.33 3.73
C VAL A 56 2.19 16.40 2.45
N GLU A 57 1.90 17.62 2.03
CA GLU A 57 1.05 17.86 0.87
C GLU A 57 1.83 18.54 -0.26
N HIS A 58 1.47 18.23 -1.53
CA HIS A 58 1.97 18.98 -2.69
C HIS A 58 1.61 20.48 -2.59
N PRO A 59 2.50 21.39 -3.07
CA PRO A 59 3.68 21.10 -3.89
C PRO A 59 4.96 20.75 -3.11
N ASN A 60 4.95 20.75 -1.79
CA ASN A 60 6.17 20.59 -0.97
C ASN A 60 6.58 19.11 -0.76
N ALA A 61 5.70 18.17 -1.08
CA ALA A 61 5.87 16.76 -0.77
C ALA A 61 7.17 16.16 -1.34
N HIS A 62 7.52 16.48 -2.59
CA HIS A 62 8.72 15.93 -3.24
C HIS A 62 10.03 16.30 -2.52
N GLN A 63 10.07 17.40 -1.78
CA GLN A 63 11.26 17.78 -1.02
C GLN A 63 11.56 16.80 0.13
N LYS A 64 10.56 16.06 0.58
CA LYS A 64 10.71 15.01 1.60
C LYS A 64 11.33 13.73 1.06
N LEU A 65 11.36 13.54 -0.26
CA LEU A 65 11.99 12.38 -0.90
C LEU A 65 13.52 12.45 -0.94
N LYS A 66 14.11 13.64 -0.69
CA LYS A 66 15.56 13.82 -0.63
C LYS A 66 16.20 12.87 0.37
N ALA A 67 17.40 12.39 0.04
CA ALA A 67 18.07 11.32 0.76
C ALA A 67 18.24 11.53 2.27
N ASP A 68 18.45 12.78 2.69
CA ASP A 68 18.59 13.17 4.11
C ASP A 68 17.24 13.21 4.84
N LYS A 69 16.14 13.45 4.14
CA LYS A 69 14.78 13.53 4.68
C LYS A 69 14.09 12.18 4.71
N ILE A 70 14.17 11.43 3.60
CA ILE A 70 13.50 10.13 3.48
C ILE A 70 14.11 9.06 4.39
N ALA A 71 15.34 9.28 4.85
CA ALA A 71 16.04 8.33 5.72
C ALA A 71 15.26 7.99 7.00
N GLU A 72 14.47 8.93 7.51
CA GLU A 72 13.69 8.77 8.74
C GLU A 72 12.50 7.82 8.63
N TYR A 73 12.02 7.53 7.41
CA TYR A 73 10.79 6.77 7.17
C TYR A 73 11.11 5.36 6.70
N ASP A 74 10.25 4.42 7.04
CA ASP A 74 10.29 3.04 6.55
C ASP A 74 9.55 2.93 5.20
N VAL A 75 8.38 3.58 5.09
CA VAL A 75 7.44 3.47 3.97
C VAL A 75 6.95 4.85 3.54
N VAL A 76 6.78 5.04 2.24
CA VAL A 76 6.02 6.16 1.66
C VAL A 76 4.63 5.65 1.30
N LEU A 77 3.60 6.31 1.83
CA LEU A 77 2.20 6.11 1.47
C LEU A 77 1.75 7.27 0.59
N LEU A 78 1.48 7.00 -0.67
CA LEU A 78 0.92 7.97 -1.60
C LEU A 78 -0.60 7.89 -1.59
N TYR A 79 -1.22 9.04 -1.39
CA TYR A 79 -2.65 9.30 -1.60
C TYR A 79 -2.77 10.66 -2.26
N ASP A 80 -2.07 10.83 -3.38
CA ASP A 80 -1.88 12.06 -4.11
C ASP A 80 -2.22 11.87 -5.59
N MET A 81 -2.51 12.94 -6.33
CA MET A 81 -2.76 12.87 -7.76
C MET A 81 -2.14 14.07 -8.51
N PRO A 82 -0.84 14.39 -8.34
CA PRO A 82 -0.17 15.38 -9.17
C PRO A 82 0.06 14.83 -10.58
N LYS A 83 -0.20 15.66 -11.60
CA LYS A 83 -0.01 15.26 -13.00
C LYS A 83 1.46 15.20 -13.40
N ASN A 84 2.28 16.07 -12.82
CA ASN A 84 3.68 16.24 -13.16
C ASN A 84 4.60 16.06 -11.97
N ILE A 85 5.83 15.67 -12.25
CA ILE A 85 6.93 15.56 -11.30
C ILE A 85 8.21 16.15 -11.92
N ALA A 86 8.90 17.02 -11.20
CA ALA A 86 10.13 17.64 -11.67
C ALA A 86 11.27 16.60 -11.83
N PRO A 87 12.19 16.78 -12.79
CA PRO A 87 13.27 15.80 -13.02
C PRO A 87 14.11 15.48 -11.78
N GLU A 88 14.38 16.46 -10.93
CA GLU A 88 15.11 16.28 -9.67
C GLU A 88 14.32 15.39 -8.70
N ALA A 89 13.00 15.60 -8.60
CA ALA A 89 12.13 14.81 -7.77
C ALA A 89 11.98 13.37 -8.30
N GLN A 90 11.99 13.16 -9.63
CA GLN A 90 12.05 11.82 -10.23
C GLN A 90 13.32 11.07 -9.80
N GLN A 91 14.47 11.76 -9.80
CA GLN A 91 15.74 11.18 -9.35
C GLN A 91 15.71 10.82 -7.86
N ASP A 92 15.20 11.71 -7.00
CA ASP A 92 15.05 11.46 -5.57
C ASP A 92 14.10 10.27 -5.32
N PHE A 93 12.99 10.19 -6.06
CA PHE A 93 12.03 9.08 -5.97
C PHE A 93 12.68 7.73 -6.34
N ILE A 94 13.39 7.68 -7.47
CA ILE A 94 14.13 6.47 -7.89
C ILE A 94 15.22 6.12 -6.87
N ALA A 95 15.94 7.13 -6.36
CA ALA A 95 17.02 6.92 -5.40
C ALA A 95 16.51 6.32 -4.07
N MET A 96 15.34 6.74 -3.57
CA MET A 96 14.74 6.15 -2.37
C MET A 96 14.34 4.69 -2.59
N LEU A 97 13.76 4.38 -3.78
CA LEU A 97 13.39 3.00 -4.12
C LEU A 97 14.61 2.08 -4.28
N ASN A 98 15.69 2.59 -4.86
CA ASN A 98 16.95 1.85 -4.95
C ASN A 98 17.60 1.59 -3.57
N LYS A 99 17.27 2.37 -2.55
CA LYS A 99 17.68 2.17 -1.16
C LYS A 99 16.78 1.17 -0.40
N GLY A 100 15.66 0.76 -0.98
CA GLY A 100 14.75 -0.21 -0.39
C GLY A 100 13.65 0.42 0.48
N LYS A 101 13.34 1.71 0.34
CA LYS A 101 12.20 2.33 1.03
C LYS A 101 10.89 1.79 0.48
N GLY A 102 10.03 1.28 1.35
CA GLY A 102 8.73 0.75 0.94
C GLY A 102 7.84 1.80 0.28
N LEU A 103 7.01 1.36 -0.66
CA LEU A 103 6.05 2.23 -1.34
C LEU A 103 4.66 1.60 -1.33
N VAL A 104 3.67 2.35 -0.87
CA VAL A 104 2.24 2.01 -1.00
C VAL A 104 1.58 3.10 -1.83
N VAL A 105 1.02 2.70 -2.96
CA VAL A 105 0.28 3.56 -3.89
C VAL A 105 -1.19 3.28 -3.68
N LEU A 106 -1.88 4.24 -3.05
CA LEU A 106 -3.25 4.06 -2.61
C LEU A 106 -4.21 4.85 -3.50
N HIS A 107 -5.21 4.16 -4.01
CA HIS A 107 -6.35 4.69 -4.75
C HIS A 107 -5.91 5.62 -5.90
N HIS A 108 -6.31 6.90 -5.89
CA HIS A 108 -6.04 7.85 -6.96
C HIS A 108 -4.55 8.19 -7.16
N ALA A 109 -3.66 7.81 -6.23
CA ALA A 109 -2.22 7.87 -6.48
C ALA A 109 -1.79 6.99 -7.67
N PHE A 110 -2.59 5.99 -8.05
CA PHE A 110 -2.43 5.22 -9.27
C PHE A 110 -2.58 6.06 -10.56
N CYS A 111 -3.27 7.20 -10.46
CA CYS A 111 -3.52 8.14 -11.57
C CYS A 111 -2.48 9.26 -11.66
N SER A 112 -1.40 9.23 -10.84
CA SER A 112 -0.41 10.30 -10.77
C SER A 112 0.61 10.26 -11.90
N TYR A 113 1.30 11.39 -12.12
CA TYR A 113 2.52 11.51 -12.91
C TYR A 113 2.38 11.08 -14.38
N ASP A 114 1.35 11.57 -15.08
CA ASP A 114 1.07 11.26 -16.49
C ASP A 114 2.27 11.37 -17.42
N SER A 115 3.11 12.38 -17.20
CA SER A 115 4.29 12.67 -18.02
C SER A 115 5.52 11.82 -17.67
N TRP A 116 5.42 10.92 -16.67
CA TRP A 116 6.55 10.12 -16.20
C TRP A 116 6.41 8.62 -16.49
N PRO A 117 6.96 8.12 -17.62
CA PRO A 117 6.81 6.73 -18.03
C PRO A 117 7.38 5.71 -17.02
N GLU A 118 8.39 6.12 -16.23
CA GLU A 118 8.99 5.23 -15.21
C GLU A 118 8.01 4.88 -14.10
N TYR A 119 7.02 5.75 -13.82
CA TYR A 119 6.03 5.50 -12.78
C TYR A 119 5.21 4.22 -13.04
N VAL A 120 4.91 3.91 -14.32
CA VAL A 120 4.26 2.64 -14.72
C VAL A 120 5.06 1.42 -14.25
N LYS A 121 6.38 1.48 -14.45
CA LYS A 121 7.28 0.38 -14.04
C LYS A 121 7.40 0.27 -12.52
N ILE A 122 7.39 1.41 -11.82
CA ILE A 122 7.42 1.48 -10.36
C ILE A 122 6.15 0.84 -9.78
N VAL A 123 4.98 1.27 -10.24
CA VAL A 123 3.69 0.86 -9.69
C VAL A 123 3.26 -0.52 -10.22
N GLY A 124 3.73 -0.89 -11.41
CA GLY A 124 3.30 -2.10 -12.12
C GLY A 124 2.01 -1.91 -12.90
N GLY A 125 1.63 -0.67 -13.18
CA GLY A 125 0.43 -0.33 -13.95
C GLY A 125 0.18 1.16 -14.01
N ARG A 126 -0.89 1.57 -14.71
CA ARG A 126 -1.27 2.97 -14.89
C ARG A 126 -2.76 3.13 -15.17
N TYR A 127 -3.32 4.23 -14.66
CA TYR A 127 -4.55 4.83 -15.15
C TYR A 127 -4.19 5.81 -16.29
N HIS A 128 -4.77 5.64 -17.48
CA HIS A 128 -4.49 6.47 -18.65
C HIS A 128 -5.55 7.56 -18.81
N HIS A 129 -5.17 8.81 -18.63
CA HIS A 129 -6.07 9.95 -18.83
C HIS A 129 -6.37 10.25 -20.31
N TYR A 130 -5.55 9.72 -21.24
CA TYR A 130 -5.63 9.92 -22.68
C TYR A 130 -5.59 8.56 -23.42
N PRO A 131 -5.98 8.52 -24.71
CA PRO A 131 -5.76 7.33 -25.53
C PRO A 131 -4.29 6.90 -25.51
N TRP A 132 -4.05 5.61 -25.49
CA TRP A 132 -2.70 5.02 -25.36
C TRP A 132 -2.53 3.80 -26.26
N ILE A 133 -1.31 3.35 -26.46
CA ILE A 133 -1.00 2.20 -27.34
C ILE A 133 -0.64 0.98 -26.49
N LYS A 134 -1.32 -0.13 -26.73
CA LYS A 134 -0.97 -1.44 -26.19
C LYS A 134 -0.77 -2.41 -27.34
N ASP A 135 0.41 -3.03 -27.40
CA ASP A 135 0.75 -4.03 -28.41
C ASP A 135 0.48 -3.55 -29.86
N GLY A 136 0.70 -2.27 -30.13
CA GLY A 136 0.47 -1.63 -31.42
C GLY A 136 -0.98 -1.24 -31.72
N ALA A 137 -1.93 -1.49 -30.81
CA ALA A 137 -3.33 -1.11 -30.94
C ALA A 137 -3.69 0.05 -30.01
N GLU A 138 -4.45 1.02 -30.54
CA GLU A 138 -4.96 2.14 -29.76
C GLU A 138 -6.02 1.68 -28.76
N GLN A 139 -5.85 2.08 -27.50
CA GLN A 139 -6.76 1.87 -26.38
C GLN A 139 -7.46 3.17 -26.03
N LYS A 140 -8.69 3.08 -25.53
CA LYS A 140 -9.41 4.22 -24.96
C LYS A 140 -8.76 4.65 -23.64
N PRO A 141 -8.97 5.91 -23.20
CA PRO A 141 -8.64 6.33 -21.85
C PRO A 141 -9.29 5.42 -20.81
N SER A 142 -8.66 5.33 -19.64
CA SER A 142 -9.25 4.70 -18.46
C SER A 142 -10.51 5.46 -18.03
N THR A 143 -11.39 4.78 -17.32
CA THR A 143 -12.65 5.32 -16.80
C THR A 143 -12.71 5.16 -15.29
N PHE A 144 -13.54 5.97 -14.64
CA PHE A 144 -13.87 5.80 -13.22
C PHE A 144 -15.39 5.78 -13.03
N HIS A 145 -15.83 5.08 -12.00
CA HIS A 145 -17.24 4.94 -11.63
C HIS A 145 -17.37 4.95 -10.12
N HIS A 146 -17.96 6.02 -9.58
CA HIS A 146 -18.25 6.16 -8.14
C HIS A 146 -19.29 5.15 -7.67
N ASP A 147 -19.35 4.92 -6.38
CA ASP A 147 -20.37 4.12 -5.68
C ASP A 147 -20.59 2.73 -6.30
N THR A 148 -19.54 2.14 -6.85
CA THR A 148 -19.61 0.83 -7.48
C THR A 148 -19.50 -0.27 -6.44
N LYS A 149 -20.47 -1.19 -6.42
CA LYS A 149 -20.32 -2.41 -5.63
C LYS A 149 -19.34 -3.34 -6.32
N LEU A 150 -18.23 -3.62 -5.63
CA LEU A 150 -17.18 -4.54 -6.05
C LEU A 150 -17.21 -5.79 -5.19
N SER A 151 -17.30 -6.97 -5.81
CA SER A 151 -17.00 -8.24 -5.17
C SER A 151 -15.53 -8.55 -5.37
N VAL A 152 -14.77 -8.48 -4.30
CA VAL A 152 -13.31 -8.63 -4.30
C VAL A 152 -12.95 -10.07 -3.95
N ARG A 153 -12.04 -10.66 -4.73
CA ARG A 153 -11.52 -12.02 -4.55
C ARG A 153 -10.07 -11.99 -4.11
N VAL A 154 -9.71 -12.90 -3.24
CA VAL A 154 -8.32 -13.11 -2.82
C VAL A 154 -7.63 -14.06 -3.80
N GLU A 155 -6.58 -13.58 -4.49
CA GLU A 155 -5.83 -14.36 -5.48
C GLU A 155 -4.67 -15.15 -4.84
N ASP A 156 -4.09 -14.64 -3.76
CA ASP A 156 -3.02 -15.32 -3.01
C ASP A 156 -3.29 -15.26 -1.50
N GLU A 157 -3.92 -16.28 -0.95
CA GLU A 157 -4.24 -16.38 0.49
C GLU A 157 -2.99 -16.53 1.38
N LYS A 158 -1.85 -16.90 0.82
CA LYS A 158 -0.60 -17.14 1.58
C LYS A 158 0.25 -15.90 1.71
N HIS A 159 0.00 -14.89 0.87
CA HIS A 159 0.77 -13.66 0.91
C HIS A 159 0.53 -12.89 2.22
N PRO A 160 1.56 -12.28 2.86
CA PRO A 160 1.38 -11.56 4.12
C PRO A 160 0.31 -10.47 4.08
N ILE A 161 0.13 -9.78 2.93
CA ILE A 161 -0.87 -8.72 2.75
C ILE A 161 -2.31 -9.27 2.78
N THR A 162 -2.54 -10.48 2.32
CA THR A 162 -3.86 -11.11 2.24
C THR A 162 -4.12 -12.14 3.34
N LYS A 163 -3.14 -12.36 4.21
CA LYS A 163 -3.25 -13.35 5.29
C LYS A 163 -4.46 -13.10 6.18
N GLY A 164 -5.37 -14.09 6.22
CA GLY A 164 -6.59 -14.02 7.00
C GLY A 164 -7.61 -13.01 6.46
N ILE A 165 -7.52 -12.66 5.18
CA ILE A 165 -8.56 -12.00 4.40
C ILE A 165 -9.28 -13.09 3.61
N THR A 166 -10.59 -13.03 3.55
CA THR A 166 -11.45 -13.81 2.66
C THR A 166 -12.04 -12.89 1.61
N ASP A 167 -12.66 -13.44 0.57
CA ASP A 167 -13.42 -12.66 -0.39
C ASP A 167 -14.43 -11.75 0.33
N PHE A 168 -14.59 -10.52 -0.17
CA PHE A 168 -15.45 -9.51 0.46
C PHE A 168 -16.11 -8.59 -0.56
N ASP A 169 -17.22 -7.98 -0.16
CA ASP A 169 -17.85 -6.90 -0.92
C ASP A 169 -17.43 -5.54 -0.35
N ILE A 170 -17.28 -4.56 -1.23
CA ILE A 170 -17.00 -3.17 -0.90
C ILE A 170 -17.75 -2.24 -1.87
N ILE A 171 -18.17 -1.08 -1.39
CA ILE A 171 -18.63 0.02 -2.25
C ILE A 171 -17.46 0.98 -2.36
N ASP A 172 -17.04 1.29 -3.59
CA ASP A 172 -15.86 2.12 -3.83
C ASP A 172 -15.92 2.74 -5.24
N GLU A 173 -14.94 3.58 -5.56
CA GLU A 173 -14.72 4.01 -6.93
C GLU A 173 -13.97 2.92 -7.71
N ALA A 174 -14.52 2.54 -8.85
CA ALA A 174 -13.92 1.56 -9.75
C ALA A 174 -13.10 2.24 -10.85
N TYR A 175 -11.94 1.67 -11.23
CA TYR A 175 -11.09 2.15 -12.32
C TYR A 175 -11.07 1.15 -13.47
N GLY A 176 -11.76 1.47 -14.58
CA GLY A 176 -11.85 0.66 -15.79
C GLY A 176 -10.79 1.02 -16.83
N GLY A 177 -10.43 0.08 -17.71
CA GLY A 177 -9.53 0.32 -18.83
C GLY A 177 -8.10 0.64 -18.43
N THR A 178 -7.66 0.25 -17.24
CA THR A 178 -6.33 0.48 -16.72
C THR A 178 -5.30 -0.46 -17.34
N GLU A 179 -4.05 -0.02 -17.41
CA GLU A 179 -2.91 -0.89 -17.75
C GLU A 179 -2.38 -1.57 -16.47
N ILE A 180 -2.20 -2.88 -16.54
CA ILE A 180 -1.48 -3.66 -15.52
C ILE A 180 -0.40 -4.45 -16.22
N LEU A 181 0.84 -4.37 -15.71
CA LEU A 181 1.98 -5.09 -16.26
C LEU A 181 1.92 -6.58 -15.86
N SER A 182 2.35 -7.45 -16.76
CA SER A 182 2.39 -8.90 -16.50
C SER A 182 3.40 -9.32 -15.43
N THR A 183 4.27 -8.41 -15.00
CA THR A 183 5.33 -8.67 -14.01
C THR A 183 4.85 -8.54 -12.56
N VAL A 184 3.66 -8.00 -12.32
CA VAL A 184 3.12 -7.84 -10.96
C VAL A 184 2.64 -9.17 -10.39
N GLN A 185 2.64 -9.27 -9.05
CA GLN A 185 2.01 -10.38 -8.33
C GLN A 185 0.59 -9.97 -7.93
N PRO A 186 -0.47 -10.57 -8.50
CA PRO A 186 -1.84 -10.32 -8.11
C PRO A 186 -2.10 -10.73 -6.66
N LEU A 187 -2.83 -9.89 -5.92
CA LEU A 187 -3.27 -10.19 -4.56
C LEU A 187 -4.78 -10.16 -4.41
N LEU A 188 -5.44 -9.15 -4.98
CA LEU A 188 -6.90 -9.01 -4.98
C LEU A 188 -7.39 -8.68 -6.38
N SER A 189 -8.49 -9.30 -6.77
CA SER A 189 -9.13 -9.11 -8.08
C SER A 189 -10.62 -8.79 -7.95
N THR A 190 -11.22 -8.35 -9.04
CA THR A 190 -12.67 -8.23 -9.20
C THR A 190 -13.08 -8.59 -10.62
N ASN A 191 -14.30 -9.05 -10.80
CA ASN A 191 -14.90 -9.27 -12.11
C ASN A 191 -15.91 -8.17 -12.50
N SER A 192 -15.90 -7.03 -11.81
CA SER A 192 -16.75 -5.89 -12.16
C SER A 192 -16.43 -5.40 -13.57
N PRO A 193 -17.43 -5.16 -14.43
CA PRO A 193 -17.21 -4.62 -15.77
C PRO A 193 -16.74 -3.15 -15.75
N PHE A 194 -16.82 -2.49 -14.60
CA PHE A 194 -16.43 -1.09 -14.40
C PHE A 194 -15.00 -0.95 -13.88
N ASN A 195 -14.33 -2.06 -13.51
CA ASN A 195 -12.97 -2.04 -12.98
C ASN A 195 -12.02 -2.87 -13.85
N GLY A 196 -10.73 -2.56 -13.82
CA GLY A 196 -9.70 -3.47 -14.28
C GLY A 196 -9.67 -4.78 -13.46
N PRO A 197 -8.97 -5.82 -13.93
CA PRO A 197 -9.06 -7.14 -13.30
C PRO A 197 -8.49 -7.18 -11.88
N LEU A 198 -7.53 -6.31 -11.55
CA LEU A 198 -6.91 -6.27 -10.23
C LEU A 198 -7.30 -5.00 -9.48
N VAL A 199 -7.44 -5.13 -8.15
CA VAL A 199 -7.62 -4.02 -7.22
C VAL A 199 -6.47 -3.92 -6.20
N CYS A 200 -5.65 -4.98 -6.07
CA CYS A 200 -4.42 -4.95 -5.29
C CYS A 200 -3.37 -5.88 -5.90
N TRP A 201 -2.13 -5.42 -5.96
CA TRP A 201 -0.98 -6.21 -6.40
C TRP A 201 0.31 -5.73 -5.75
N THR A 202 1.35 -6.56 -5.81
CA THR A 202 2.72 -6.17 -5.46
C THR A 202 3.60 -6.10 -6.68
N ASN A 203 4.61 -5.24 -6.60
CA ASN A 203 5.68 -5.09 -7.56
C ASN A 203 7.01 -4.90 -6.82
N THR A 204 8.10 -5.04 -7.54
CA THR A 204 9.45 -4.73 -7.03
C THR A 204 10.09 -3.71 -7.95
N TYR A 205 10.64 -2.64 -7.38
CA TYR A 205 11.41 -1.65 -8.12
C TYR A 205 12.70 -1.33 -7.36
N GLY A 206 13.85 -1.52 -8.02
CA GLY A 206 15.14 -1.44 -7.33
C GLY A 206 15.22 -2.45 -6.20
N LYS A 207 15.38 -1.96 -4.97
CA LYS A 207 15.37 -2.79 -3.74
C LYS A 207 14.06 -2.69 -2.97
N SER A 208 13.12 -1.92 -3.46
CA SER A 208 11.86 -1.62 -2.77
C SER A 208 10.77 -2.62 -3.07
N ARG A 209 9.98 -2.91 -2.04
CA ARG A 209 8.68 -3.54 -2.17
C ARG A 209 7.63 -2.46 -2.44
N VAL A 210 6.86 -2.64 -3.49
CA VAL A 210 5.82 -1.71 -3.92
C VAL A 210 4.48 -2.42 -3.85
N VAL A 211 3.49 -1.76 -3.25
CA VAL A 211 2.11 -2.22 -3.22
C VAL A 211 1.24 -1.19 -3.92
N ALA A 212 0.42 -1.63 -4.85
CA ALA A 212 -0.67 -0.83 -5.41
C ALA A 212 -2.00 -1.37 -4.89
N LEU A 213 -2.83 -0.49 -4.34
CA LEU A 213 -4.17 -0.77 -3.85
C LEU A 213 -5.10 0.31 -4.42
N THR A 214 -5.88 -0.03 -5.45
CA THR A 214 -6.75 0.93 -6.15
C THR A 214 -8.07 1.21 -5.44
N LEU A 215 -8.39 0.47 -4.37
CA LEU A 215 -9.50 0.76 -3.47
C LEU A 215 -9.16 1.94 -2.55
N GLY A 216 -10.19 2.60 -1.98
CA GLY A 216 -10.01 3.59 -0.91
C GLY A 216 -10.43 5.01 -1.26
N HIS A 217 -11.51 5.19 -2.05
CA HIS A 217 -11.99 6.50 -2.49
C HIS A 217 -12.55 7.36 -1.35
N ASP A 218 -13.41 6.79 -0.54
CA ASP A 218 -14.16 7.53 0.48
C ASP A 218 -14.44 6.73 1.75
N ILE A 219 -15.29 7.28 2.62
CA ILE A 219 -15.65 6.72 3.92
C ILE A 219 -16.23 5.30 3.80
N GLN A 220 -16.95 4.97 2.71
CA GLN A 220 -17.53 3.64 2.52
C GLN A 220 -16.43 2.57 2.41
N ALA A 221 -15.33 2.91 1.75
CA ALA A 221 -14.14 2.05 1.69
C ALA A 221 -13.35 2.08 3.00
N TRP A 222 -13.14 3.26 3.60
CA TRP A 222 -12.31 3.43 4.81
C TRP A 222 -12.92 2.84 6.08
N GLU A 223 -14.23 2.56 6.09
CA GLU A 223 -14.91 1.83 7.15
C GLU A 223 -14.98 0.33 6.91
N ASN A 224 -14.63 -0.15 5.70
CA ASN A 224 -14.64 -1.57 5.40
C ASN A 224 -13.51 -2.32 6.14
N PRO A 225 -13.82 -3.30 7.00
CA PRO A 225 -12.80 -3.98 7.82
C PRO A 225 -11.76 -4.73 6.99
N ALA A 226 -12.15 -5.28 5.84
CA ALA A 226 -11.21 -5.98 4.95
C ALA A 226 -10.25 -5.00 4.30
N PHE A 227 -10.74 -3.84 3.82
CA PHE A 227 -9.90 -2.77 3.29
C PHE A 227 -8.87 -2.28 4.32
N ILE A 228 -9.32 -1.94 5.55
CA ILE A 228 -8.44 -1.49 6.64
C ILE A 228 -7.34 -2.54 6.90
N LYS A 229 -7.72 -3.81 6.95
CA LYS A 229 -6.77 -4.90 7.21
C LYS A 229 -5.78 -5.06 6.07
N VAL A 230 -6.22 -5.00 4.80
CA VAL A 230 -5.34 -5.04 3.61
C VAL A 230 -4.36 -3.89 3.64
N LEU A 231 -4.83 -2.64 3.85
CA LEU A 231 -3.96 -1.46 3.90
C LEU A 231 -2.93 -1.55 5.03
N SER A 232 -3.36 -1.95 6.22
CA SER A 232 -2.47 -2.18 7.37
C SER A 232 -1.36 -3.19 7.05
N GLN A 233 -1.74 -4.35 6.49
CA GLN A 233 -0.81 -5.41 6.12
C GLN A 233 0.10 -4.99 4.95
N ALA A 234 -0.40 -4.18 4.01
CA ALA A 234 0.37 -3.63 2.90
C ALA A 234 1.50 -2.71 3.39
N ILE A 235 1.19 -1.80 4.31
CA ILE A 235 2.19 -0.89 4.90
C ILE A 235 3.25 -1.67 5.67
N VAL A 236 2.84 -2.63 6.50
CA VAL A 236 3.79 -3.46 7.28
C VAL A 236 4.67 -4.31 6.36
N TRP A 237 4.10 -4.88 5.30
CA TRP A 237 4.86 -5.71 4.36
C TRP A 237 5.83 -4.89 3.50
N ALA A 238 5.48 -3.66 3.16
CA ALA A 238 6.33 -2.80 2.34
C ALA A 238 7.62 -2.36 3.05
N LYS A 239 7.62 -2.33 4.39
CA LYS A 239 8.79 -1.98 5.23
C LYS A 239 10.04 -2.87 4.95
#